data_162debae9b33b4b0a8273f4c7b49252e
#
_entry.id   162debae9b33b4b0a8273f4c7b49252e
#
_cell.length_a   1.000
_cell.length_b   1.000
_cell.length_c   1.000
_cell.angle_alpha   90.00
_cell.angle_beta   90.00
_cell.angle_gamma   90.00
#
_symmetry.space_group_name_H-M   'P 1'
#
loop_
_entity.id
_entity.type
_entity.pdbx_description
1 polymer ?
#
loop_
_entity_poly.entity_id
_entity_poly.type
_entity_poly.pdbx_seq_one_letter_code
_entity_poly.pdbx_strand_id
1 'polypeptide(L)'
;PWRPEDAPSIARHADDPQVAANLRDVFPCPYQLSDAEEFIRLCRAAEPEQAIFRAIVVDGQAVGSVALTRGTDVCRRSAELGYWLGRALWGRGIMTKAVEEMCRTGFEAWDIVRIYAEPFAHNAGSRRVLEKAGFALEGVMRSGIWKNGRLRDYCMYALLRPETP
;
A
#
# COMPACT_ATOMS: atom_id res chain seq x y z
N PRO A 1 -2.50 -13.14 6.13
CA PRO A 1 -3.16 -12.33 7.15
C PRO A 1 -2.17 -11.86 8.21
N TRP A 2 -2.51 -10.77 8.89
CA TRP A 2 -1.78 -10.24 10.03
C TRP A 2 -1.96 -11.10 11.28
N ARG A 3 -0.90 -11.20 12.09
CA ARG A 3 -0.89 -11.89 13.38
C ARG A 3 -0.43 -10.93 14.47
N PRO A 4 -0.95 -11.03 15.72
CA PRO A 4 -0.53 -10.14 16.81
C PRO A 4 0.99 -10.16 17.07
N GLU A 5 1.62 -11.33 16.93
CA GLU A 5 3.05 -11.53 17.09
C GLU A 5 3.93 -10.83 16.03
N ASP A 6 3.33 -10.29 14.97
CA ASP A 6 4.03 -9.52 13.94
C ASP A 6 4.39 -8.09 14.42
N ALA A 7 3.76 -7.58 15.49
CA ALA A 7 3.89 -6.20 15.95
C ALA A 7 5.34 -5.76 16.25
N PRO A 8 6.19 -6.53 16.96
CA PRO A 8 7.57 -6.11 17.22
C PRO A 8 8.41 -5.99 15.95
N SER A 9 8.18 -6.87 14.97
CA SER A 9 8.88 -6.80 13.69
C SER A 9 8.46 -5.58 12.88
N ILE A 10 7.15 -5.34 12.79
CA ILE A 10 6.58 -4.19 12.08
C ILE A 10 7.06 -2.88 12.70
N ALA A 11 7.05 -2.74 14.03
CA ALA A 11 7.52 -1.53 14.70
C ALA A 11 8.97 -1.19 14.28
N ARG A 12 9.88 -2.17 14.24
CA ARG A 12 11.27 -1.96 13.82
C ARG A 12 11.41 -1.53 12.36
N HIS A 13 10.62 -2.10 11.45
CA HIS A 13 10.71 -1.81 10.02
C HIS A 13 9.98 -0.54 9.62
N ALA A 14 8.96 -0.15 10.37
CA ALA A 14 8.17 1.07 10.16
C ALA A 14 8.85 2.32 10.74
N ASP A 15 9.65 2.18 11.81
CA ASP A 15 10.33 3.30 12.46
C ASP A 15 11.55 3.76 11.64
N ASP A 16 11.26 4.28 10.47
CA ASP A 16 12.25 4.86 9.55
C ASP A 16 11.66 6.12 8.90
N PRO A 17 12.28 7.30 9.12
CA PRO A 17 11.80 8.55 8.53
C PRO A 17 11.72 8.54 7.01
N GLN A 18 12.53 7.73 6.31
CA GLN A 18 12.47 7.62 4.86
C GLN A 18 11.27 6.79 4.39
N VAL A 19 10.81 5.84 5.20
CA VAL A 19 9.55 5.13 4.98
C VAL A 19 8.40 6.11 5.17
N ALA A 20 8.33 6.76 6.32
CA ALA A 20 7.26 7.71 6.67
C ALA A 20 7.17 8.92 5.71
N ALA A 21 8.30 9.38 5.17
CA ALA A 21 8.34 10.52 4.24
C ALA A 21 7.57 10.27 2.93
N ASN A 22 7.32 9.02 2.58
CA ASN A 22 6.61 8.61 1.37
C ASN A 22 5.16 8.17 1.63
N LEU A 23 4.69 8.30 2.86
CA LEU A 23 3.37 7.85 3.29
C LEU A 23 2.51 9.02 3.80
N ARG A 24 1.21 8.79 3.93
CA ARG A 24 0.27 9.76 4.51
C ARG A 24 0.59 10.00 6.00
N ASP A 25 0.15 11.13 6.54
CA ASP A 25 0.45 11.53 7.94
C ASP A 25 -0.21 10.64 8.99
N VAL A 26 -1.17 9.83 8.60
CA VAL A 26 -1.73 8.78 9.47
C VAL A 26 -0.70 7.69 9.83
N PHE A 27 0.41 7.60 9.08
CA PHE A 27 1.53 6.73 9.42
C PHE A 27 2.45 7.47 10.40
N PRO A 28 2.56 6.99 11.65
CA PRO A 28 3.31 7.69 12.68
C PRO A 28 4.82 7.77 12.38
N CYS A 29 5.44 8.84 12.86
CA CYS A 29 6.90 8.96 12.87
C CYS A 29 7.31 9.85 14.06
N PRO A 30 7.97 9.31 15.09
CA PRO A 30 8.47 7.94 15.25
C PRO A 30 7.34 6.90 15.30
N TYR A 31 7.65 5.66 14.93
CA TYR A 31 6.71 4.55 14.94
C TYR A 31 6.98 3.63 16.12
N GLN A 32 6.00 3.46 17.01
CA GLN A 32 6.13 2.72 18.26
C GLN A 32 5.49 1.33 18.17
N LEU A 33 5.78 0.48 19.16
CA LEU A 33 5.15 -0.85 19.27
C LEU A 33 3.63 -0.75 19.38
N SER A 34 3.13 0.23 20.16
CA SER A 34 1.69 0.48 20.28
C SER A 34 1.00 0.83 18.97
N ASP A 35 1.71 1.53 18.06
CA ASP A 35 1.19 1.84 16.72
C ASP A 35 1.07 0.56 15.88
N ALA A 36 2.05 -0.34 15.98
CA ALA A 36 2.02 -1.63 15.30
C ALA A 36 0.89 -2.52 15.82
N GLU A 37 0.70 -2.59 17.13
CA GLU A 37 -0.39 -3.36 17.77
C GLU A 37 -1.76 -2.85 17.31
N GLU A 38 -1.96 -1.53 17.34
CA GLU A 38 -3.20 -0.91 16.90
C GLU A 38 -3.44 -1.11 15.40
N PHE A 39 -2.41 -0.93 14.57
CA PHE A 39 -2.50 -1.18 13.13
C PHE A 39 -2.92 -2.63 12.85
N ILE A 40 -2.29 -3.61 13.48
CA ILE A 40 -2.62 -5.03 13.31
C ILE A 40 -4.05 -5.30 13.80
N ARG A 41 -4.46 -4.71 14.92
CA ARG A 41 -5.83 -4.83 15.43
C ARG A 41 -6.85 -4.34 14.40
N LEU A 42 -6.62 -3.16 13.80
CA LEU A 42 -7.48 -2.59 12.75
C LEU A 42 -7.51 -3.48 11.50
N CYS A 43 -6.34 -3.95 11.04
CA CYS A 43 -6.27 -4.84 9.88
C CYS A 43 -7.04 -6.15 10.07
N ARG A 44 -7.07 -6.68 11.30
CA ARG A 44 -7.78 -7.93 11.63
C ARG A 44 -9.27 -7.73 11.84
N ALA A 45 -9.68 -6.53 12.22
CA ALA A 45 -11.08 -6.16 12.41
C ALA A 45 -11.75 -5.68 11.11
N ALA A 46 -10.99 -5.49 10.03
CA ALA A 46 -11.54 -5.00 8.77
C ALA A 46 -12.47 -6.02 8.12
N GLU A 47 -13.61 -5.53 7.66
CA GLU A 47 -14.59 -6.34 6.91
C GLU A 47 -13.99 -6.74 5.54
N PRO A 48 -13.95 -8.04 5.21
CA PRO A 48 -13.34 -8.53 3.96
C PRO A 48 -13.95 -7.95 2.69
N GLU A 49 -15.20 -7.54 2.73
CA GLU A 49 -15.92 -6.89 1.63
C GLU A 49 -15.47 -5.44 1.41
N GLN A 50 -14.82 -4.82 2.40
CA GLN A 50 -14.40 -3.41 2.38
C GLN A 50 -12.90 -3.27 2.22
N ALA A 51 -12.11 -4.15 2.84
CA ALA A 51 -10.66 -4.05 2.77
C ALA A 51 -9.96 -5.41 2.92
N ILE A 52 -8.86 -5.56 2.22
CA ILE A 52 -7.97 -6.72 2.32
C ILE A 52 -6.59 -6.21 2.75
N PHE A 53 -6.14 -6.62 3.93
CA PHE A 53 -4.81 -6.31 4.45
C PHE A 53 -3.94 -7.57 4.51
N ARG A 54 -2.69 -7.47 4.06
CA ARG A 54 -1.71 -8.56 4.13
C ARG A 54 -0.37 -8.07 4.66
N ALA A 55 0.22 -8.86 5.55
CA ALA A 55 1.61 -8.71 5.92
C ALA A 55 2.51 -9.18 4.78
N ILE A 56 3.57 -8.43 4.50
CA ILE A 56 4.68 -8.90 3.67
C ILE A 56 5.68 -9.57 4.60
N VAL A 57 5.91 -10.86 4.38
CA VAL A 57 6.76 -11.69 5.25
C VAL A 57 8.01 -12.12 4.49
N VAL A 58 9.17 -11.89 5.10
CA VAL A 58 10.49 -12.35 4.62
C VAL A 58 11.19 -13.04 5.77
N ASP A 59 11.69 -14.23 5.53
CA ASP A 59 12.39 -15.07 6.54
C ASP A 59 11.58 -15.21 7.86
N GLY A 60 10.27 -15.39 7.72
CA GLY A 60 9.34 -15.55 8.84
C GLY A 60 9.00 -14.28 9.62
N GLN A 61 9.50 -13.11 9.22
CA GLN A 61 9.23 -11.82 9.86
C GLN A 61 8.36 -10.93 8.96
N ALA A 62 7.37 -10.27 9.54
CA ALA A 62 6.59 -9.24 8.87
C ALA A 62 7.44 -7.97 8.71
N VAL A 63 7.61 -7.51 7.47
CA VAL A 63 8.55 -6.44 7.10
C VAL A 63 7.88 -5.30 6.34
N GLY A 64 6.60 -5.40 6.11
CA GLY A 64 5.81 -4.40 5.39
C GLY A 64 4.35 -4.80 5.29
N SER A 65 3.59 -3.97 4.61
CA SER A 65 2.15 -4.14 4.40
C SER A 65 1.78 -3.88 2.95
N VAL A 66 0.79 -4.61 2.47
CA VAL A 66 0.06 -4.33 1.24
C VAL A 66 -1.42 -4.48 1.49
N ALA A 67 -2.22 -3.55 0.96
CA ALA A 67 -3.65 -3.51 1.22
C ALA A 67 -4.44 -3.03 0.00
N LEU A 68 -5.69 -3.48 -0.09
CA LEU A 68 -6.71 -2.90 -0.95
C LEU A 68 -7.87 -2.40 -0.09
N THR A 69 -8.33 -1.19 -0.39
CA THR A 69 -9.56 -0.63 0.19
C THR A 69 -10.56 -0.37 -0.93
N ARG A 70 -11.72 -0.99 -0.83
CA ARG A 70 -12.78 -0.87 -1.84
C ARG A 70 -13.42 0.51 -1.81
N GLY A 71 -13.68 1.07 -2.98
CA GLY A 71 -14.46 2.28 -3.12
C GLY A 71 -15.93 2.05 -2.77
N THR A 72 -16.61 3.15 -2.50
CA THR A 72 -18.04 3.17 -2.14
C THR A 72 -18.85 3.92 -3.19
N ASP A 73 -20.15 3.83 -3.12
CA ASP A 73 -21.10 4.54 -3.97
C ASP A 73 -20.77 4.38 -5.47
N VAL A 74 -20.57 5.45 -6.21
CA VAL A 74 -20.24 5.43 -7.64
C VAL A 74 -18.86 4.82 -7.93
N CYS A 75 -17.96 4.79 -6.95
CA CYS A 75 -16.64 4.19 -7.03
C CYS A 75 -16.57 2.72 -6.56
N ARG A 76 -17.71 2.07 -6.26
CA ARG A 76 -17.78 0.72 -5.67
C ARG A 76 -17.11 -0.39 -6.51
N ARG A 77 -16.83 -0.15 -7.78
CA ARG A 77 -16.10 -1.06 -8.67
C ARG A 77 -14.62 -0.73 -8.82
N SER A 78 -14.10 0.13 -7.93
CA SER A 78 -12.68 0.45 -7.83
C SER A 78 -12.15 0.10 -6.44
N ALA A 79 -10.82 -0.09 -6.32
CA ALA A 79 -10.15 -0.24 -5.04
C ALA A 79 -8.84 0.57 -5.03
N GLU A 80 -8.51 1.16 -3.91
CA GLU A 80 -7.24 1.82 -3.66
C GLU A 80 -6.21 0.81 -3.17
N LEU A 81 -5.03 0.80 -3.78
CA LEU A 81 -3.88 0.02 -3.38
C LEU A 81 -2.95 0.88 -2.51
N GLY A 82 -2.69 0.43 -1.30
CA GLY A 82 -1.70 1.01 -0.39
C GLY A 82 -0.65 0.00 0.02
N TYR A 83 0.60 0.44 0.19
CA TYR A 83 1.67 -0.43 0.64
C TYR A 83 2.86 0.33 1.20
N TRP A 84 3.65 -0.36 2.01
CA TRP A 84 4.97 0.07 2.44
C TRP A 84 5.84 -1.14 2.76
N LEU A 85 7.16 -0.94 2.75
CA LEU A 85 8.16 -1.97 3.01
C LEU A 85 9.32 -1.36 3.80
N GLY A 86 9.86 -2.09 4.75
CA GLY A 86 11.06 -1.70 5.48
C GLY A 86 12.21 -1.39 4.52
N ARG A 87 12.92 -0.29 4.77
CA ARG A 87 13.93 0.29 3.87
C ARG A 87 15.03 -0.67 3.46
N ALA A 88 15.52 -1.51 4.38
CA ALA A 88 16.57 -2.50 4.12
C ALA A 88 16.20 -3.54 3.04
N LEU A 89 14.92 -3.60 2.65
CA LEU A 89 14.39 -4.58 1.69
C LEU A 89 14.02 -3.94 0.34
N TRP A 90 14.23 -2.63 0.19
CA TRP A 90 13.96 -1.93 -1.05
C TRP A 90 14.87 -2.42 -2.21
N GLY A 91 14.40 -2.29 -3.43
CA GLY A 91 15.17 -2.65 -4.63
C GLY A 91 15.28 -4.16 -4.91
N ARG A 92 14.67 -5.02 -4.08
CA ARG A 92 14.77 -6.49 -4.18
C ARG A 92 13.61 -7.17 -4.91
N GLY A 93 12.68 -6.39 -5.48
CA GLY A 93 11.51 -6.91 -6.20
C GLY A 93 10.38 -7.45 -5.31
N ILE A 94 10.55 -7.44 -3.99
CA ILE A 94 9.58 -7.97 -3.02
C ILE A 94 8.24 -7.26 -3.14
N MET A 95 8.24 -5.92 -3.20
CA MET A 95 7.02 -5.14 -3.29
C MET A 95 6.29 -5.36 -4.62
N THR A 96 7.01 -5.50 -5.73
CA THR A 96 6.38 -5.77 -7.04
C THR A 96 5.57 -7.07 -6.98
N LYS A 97 6.17 -8.15 -6.46
CA LYS A 97 5.45 -9.43 -6.29
C LYS A 97 4.26 -9.33 -5.34
N ALA A 98 4.41 -8.59 -4.23
CA ALA A 98 3.32 -8.39 -3.27
C ALA A 98 2.14 -7.61 -3.90
N VAL A 99 2.42 -6.61 -4.73
CA VAL A 99 1.41 -5.83 -5.45
C VAL A 99 0.70 -6.70 -6.50
N GLU A 100 1.44 -7.46 -7.31
CA GLU A 100 0.86 -8.38 -8.30
C GLU A 100 -0.10 -9.39 -7.65
N GLU A 101 0.33 -10.02 -6.56
CA GLU A 101 -0.48 -10.97 -5.79
C GLU A 101 -1.72 -10.31 -5.19
N MET A 102 -1.58 -9.10 -4.63
CA MET A 102 -2.70 -8.37 -4.05
C MET A 102 -3.71 -7.95 -5.10
N CYS A 103 -3.28 -7.51 -6.28
CA CYS A 103 -4.17 -7.16 -7.39
C CYS A 103 -4.96 -8.38 -7.86
N ARG A 104 -4.31 -9.53 -8.02
CA ARG A 104 -4.97 -10.79 -8.35
C ARG A 104 -6.02 -11.14 -7.29
N THR A 105 -5.64 -11.10 -6.02
CA THR A 105 -6.56 -11.36 -4.89
C THR A 105 -7.78 -10.43 -4.93
N GLY A 106 -7.58 -9.14 -5.17
CA GLY A 106 -8.68 -8.18 -5.22
C GLY A 106 -9.64 -8.42 -6.38
N PHE A 107 -9.11 -8.71 -7.57
CA PHE A 107 -9.95 -9.04 -8.74
C PHE A 107 -10.69 -10.36 -8.59
N GLU A 108 -10.14 -11.33 -7.87
CA GLU A 108 -10.81 -12.61 -7.57
C GLU A 108 -11.89 -12.46 -6.49
N ALA A 109 -11.59 -11.67 -5.43
CA ALA A 109 -12.47 -11.54 -4.28
C ALA A 109 -13.65 -10.59 -4.52
N TRP A 110 -13.48 -9.57 -5.37
CA TRP A 110 -14.45 -8.50 -5.55
C TRP A 110 -14.84 -8.28 -7.02
N ASP A 111 -16.09 -7.86 -7.24
CA ASP A 111 -16.51 -7.35 -8.55
C ASP A 111 -16.01 -5.92 -8.78
N ILE A 112 -14.71 -5.77 -8.86
CA ILE A 112 -14.04 -4.52 -9.22
C ILE A 112 -13.40 -4.64 -10.59
N VAL A 113 -13.29 -3.53 -11.30
CA VAL A 113 -12.69 -3.46 -12.63
C VAL A 113 -11.43 -2.60 -12.66
N ARG A 114 -11.12 -1.94 -11.54
CA ARG A 114 -10.04 -0.98 -11.44
C ARG A 114 -9.38 -1.05 -10.07
N ILE A 115 -8.05 -1.11 -10.05
CA ILE A 115 -7.23 -0.88 -8.87
C ILE A 115 -6.36 0.34 -9.16
N TYR A 116 -6.31 1.30 -8.24
CA TYR A 116 -5.51 2.52 -8.41
C TYR A 116 -4.58 2.73 -7.21
N ALA A 117 -3.52 3.50 -7.43
CA ALA A 117 -2.55 3.87 -6.40
C ALA A 117 -2.09 5.31 -6.62
N GLU A 118 -1.78 6.01 -5.53
CA GLU A 118 -1.45 7.44 -5.51
C GLU A 118 -0.05 7.68 -4.90
N PRO A 119 1.04 7.19 -5.53
CA PRO A 119 2.38 7.47 -5.03
C PRO A 119 2.73 8.94 -5.16
N PHE A 120 3.52 9.46 -4.22
CA PHE A 120 4.12 10.80 -4.36
C PHE A 120 4.99 10.83 -5.62
N ALA A 121 4.91 11.89 -6.40
CA ALA A 121 5.58 11.99 -7.71
C ALA A 121 7.10 11.81 -7.62
N HIS A 122 7.73 12.25 -6.50
CA HIS A 122 9.15 12.08 -6.25
C HIS A 122 9.55 10.65 -5.82
N ASN A 123 8.59 9.79 -5.45
CA ASN A 123 8.86 8.42 -5.03
C ASN A 123 9.06 7.51 -6.25
N ALA A 124 10.24 7.62 -6.88
CA ALA A 124 10.58 6.85 -8.07
C ALA A 124 10.53 5.33 -7.82
N GLY A 125 10.85 4.89 -6.60
CA GLY A 125 10.79 3.47 -6.22
C GLY A 125 9.37 2.91 -6.28
N SER A 126 8.41 3.61 -5.70
CA SER A 126 6.99 3.21 -5.72
C SER A 126 6.42 3.25 -7.14
N ARG A 127 6.71 4.30 -7.90
CA ARG A 127 6.28 4.41 -9.31
C ARG A 127 6.78 3.24 -10.15
N ARG A 128 8.05 2.87 -9.99
CA ARG A 128 8.64 1.71 -10.70
C ARG A 128 8.01 0.37 -10.29
N VAL A 129 7.63 0.22 -9.02
CA VAL A 129 6.88 -0.96 -8.55
C VAL A 129 5.57 -1.07 -9.31
N LEU A 130 4.79 0.01 -9.38
CA LEU A 130 3.51 0.04 -10.07
C LEU A 130 3.64 -0.22 -11.57
N GLU A 131 4.60 0.42 -12.23
CA GLU A 131 4.87 0.21 -13.66
C GLU A 131 5.22 -1.25 -13.97
N LYS A 132 6.07 -1.88 -13.13
CA LYS A 132 6.41 -3.31 -13.27
C LYS A 132 5.23 -4.24 -13.00
N ALA A 133 4.32 -3.86 -12.12
CA ALA A 133 3.10 -4.61 -11.85
C ALA A 133 1.97 -4.35 -12.87
N GLY A 134 2.26 -3.61 -13.97
CA GLY A 134 1.35 -3.40 -15.08
C GLY A 134 0.41 -2.19 -14.93
N PHE A 135 0.61 -1.34 -13.93
CA PHE A 135 -0.16 -0.10 -13.79
C PHE A 135 0.28 0.94 -14.83
N ALA A 136 -0.69 1.65 -15.39
CA ALA A 136 -0.47 2.79 -16.27
C ALA A 136 -0.57 4.10 -15.49
N LEU A 137 0.31 5.07 -15.80
CA LEU A 137 0.19 6.45 -15.30
C LEU A 137 -0.96 7.15 -16.01
N GLU A 138 -1.95 7.62 -15.27
CA GLU A 138 -3.10 8.36 -15.81
C GLU A 138 -2.95 9.88 -15.67
N GLY A 139 -2.17 10.33 -14.70
CA GLY A 139 -1.96 11.76 -14.50
C GLY A 139 -1.05 12.10 -13.34
N VAL A 140 -0.64 13.37 -13.29
CA VAL A 140 0.10 13.97 -12.19
C VAL A 140 -0.72 15.11 -11.59
N MET A 141 -1.07 14.97 -10.33
CA MET A 141 -1.82 15.97 -9.55
C MET A 141 -0.81 16.93 -8.92
N ARG A 142 -0.67 18.11 -9.53
CA ARG A 142 0.28 19.13 -9.09
C ARG A 142 -0.16 19.75 -7.78
N SER A 143 0.77 19.89 -6.83
CA SER A 143 0.55 20.48 -5.50
C SER A 143 -0.62 19.86 -4.72
N GLY A 144 -0.95 18.62 -5.00
CA GLY A 144 -2.10 17.93 -4.41
C GLY A 144 -1.84 17.40 -2.99
N ILE A 145 -0.61 17.43 -2.51
CA ILE A 145 -0.23 16.92 -1.19
C ILE A 145 0.52 18.00 -0.39
N TRP A 146 0.14 18.13 0.88
CA TRP A 146 0.93 18.86 1.88
C TRP A 146 1.67 17.85 2.77
N LYS A 147 2.99 17.83 2.70
CA LYS A 147 3.83 16.91 3.50
C LYS A 147 5.09 17.61 3.99
N ASN A 148 5.34 17.51 5.29
CA ASN A 148 6.53 18.08 5.95
C ASN A 148 6.73 19.59 5.61
N GLY A 149 5.66 20.38 5.68
CA GLY A 149 5.70 21.82 5.42
C GLY A 149 5.87 22.21 3.95
N ARG A 150 5.63 21.30 3.00
CA ARG A 150 5.80 21.58 1.56
C ARG A 150 4.66 20.96 0.73
N LEU A 151 4.26 21.71 -0.30
CA LEU A 151 3.42 21.17 -1.35
C LEU A 151 4.20 20.16 -2.20
N ARG A 152 3.55 19.05 -2.55
CA ARG A 152 4.11 17.97 -3.36
C ARG A 152 3.11 17.54 -4.41
N ASP A 153 3.62 17.06 -5.52
CA ASP A 153 2.83 16.39 -6.54
C ASP A 153 2.64 14.92 -6.19
N TYR A 154 1.54 14.33 -6.62
CA TYR A 154 1.36 12.89 -6.62
C TYR A 154 0.89 12.39 -7.98
N CYS A 155 1.07 11.10 -8.23
CA CYS A 155 0.68 10.47 -9.48
C CYS A 155 -0.54 9.60 -9.26
N MET A 156 -1.43 9.53 -10.26
CA MET A 156 -2.49 8.54 -10.33
C MET A 156 -2.03 7.42 -11.25
N TYR A 157 -1.91 6.24 -10.70
CA TYR A 157 -1.65 5.00 -11.44
C TYR A 157 -2.86 4.08 -11.36
N ALA A 158 -3.17 3.37 -12.42
CA ALA A 158 -4.26 2.40 -12.42
C ALA A 158 -3.93 1.12 -13.17
N LEU A 159 -4.50 0.03 -12.67
CA LEU A 159 -4.54 -1.28 -13.30
C LEU A 159 -6.01 -1.65 -13.53
N LEU A 160 -6.39 -1.88 -14.78
CA LEU A 160 -7.72 -2.35 -15.12
C LEU A 160 -7.75 -3.88 -15.12
N ARG A 161 -8.91 -4.45 -14.74
CA ARG A 161 -9.13 -5.89 -14.87
C ARG A 161 -8.94 -6.30 -16.33
N PRO A 162 -8.13 -7.30 -16.63
CA PRO A 162 -8.06 -7.84 -17.98
C PRO A 162 -9.46 -8.26 -18.45
N GLU A 163 -9.81 -7.91 -19.68
CA GLU A 163 -11.06 -8.40 -20.28
C GLU A 163 -10.96 -9.92 -20.35
N THR A 164 -11.94 -10.60 -19.78
CA THR A 164 -12.08 -12.06 -19.97
C THR A 164 -12.53 -12.28 -21.40
N PRO A 165 -11.81 -13.09 -22.21
CA PRO A 165 -12.19 -13.36 -23.59
C PRO A 165 -13.55 -14.08 -23.69
#